data_c2ba309016e2d66f1d255ae7010809da
#
_entry.id   c2ba309016e2d66f1d255ae7010809da
#
_cell.length_a   1.000
_cell.length_b   1.000
_cell.length_c   1.000
_cell.angle_alpha   90.00
_cell.angle_beta   90.00
_cell.angle_gamma   90.00
#
_symmetry.space_group_name_H-M   'P 1'
#
loop_
_entity.id
_entity.type
_entity.pdbx_description
1 polymer ?
#
loop_
_entity_poly.entity_id
_entity_poly.type
_entity_poly.pdbx_seq_one_letter_code
_entity_poly.pdbx_strand_id
1 'polypeptide(L)'
;MKVLIVGRGVVGTIYGWALSMVGIDVTHVVRKEGLPSTDTLDLLDLRPGYRKNTRVTYAPKTVGQISPSDGFDLVIVATRHYQAAGAIRQYLPGAPRATFLLFTANWDGTAEIDSLLPRSSILWGYSASSGGPDAQGILIATVAPSVRFGMLEGSDPEKFKAVTELFQRAGFTLDIKPNIIEWLWVHHAVNAGGIGIALWAGGIAEATRSFKTVRLGALAIREALDVVAARGVDLKYYPDAKSILNMPAWLARLAAIYAIRFTEKGRRLLRASHFAYSPEEMKRYYFDVLNTGENLGVAMPHLSALREKVERYPEV
;
A
#
# COMPACT_ATOMS: atom_id res chain seq x y z
N MET A 1 16.14 -17.57 -7.43
CA MET A 1 14.69 -17.28 -7.33
C MET A 1 14.31 -16.39 -8.49
N LYS A 2 13.34 -16.78 -9.27
CA LYS A 2 12.77 -16.03 -10.39
C LYS A 2 11.46 -15.40 -9.95
N VAL A 3 11.35 -14.09 -10.07
CA VAL A 3 10.25 -13.31 -9.49
C VAL A 3 9.38 -12.73 -10.60
N LEU A 4 8.07 -12.97 -10.50
CA LEU A 4 7.06 -12.28 -11.27
C LEU A 4 6.44 -11.17 -10.42
N ILE A 5 6.32 -9.97 -10.96
CA ILE A 5 5.55 -8.89 -10.33
C ILE A 5 4.30 -8.61 -11.16
N VAL A 6 3.15 -8.78 -10.54
CA VAL A 6 1.86 -8.43 -11.15
C VAL A 6 1.60 -6.95 -10.90
N GLY A 7 1.74 -6.17 -11.94
CA GLY A 7 1.60 -4.73 -11.92
C GLY A 7 2.94 -3.99 -12.10
N ARG A 8 2.86 -2.85 -12.81
CA ARG A 8 3.95 -1.89 -13.02
C ARG A 8 3.52 -0.50 -12.51
N GLY A 9 2.80 -0.51 -11.38
CA GLY A 9 2.47 0.70 -10.62
C GLY A 9 3.63 1.09 -9.70
N VAL A 10 3.39 2.06 -8.82
CA VAL A 10 4.40 2.59 -7.88
C VAL A 10 5.11 1.48 -7.09
N VAL A 11 4.35 0.62 -6.43
CA VAL A 11 4.88 -0.46 -5.58
C VAL A 11 5.64 -1.47 -6.43
N GLY A 12 5.01 -2.00 -7.50
CA GLY A 12 5.66 -2.98 -8.37
C GLY A 12 6.97 -2.47 -8.97
N THR A 13 7.01 -1.22 -9.43
CA THR A 13 8.22 -0.61 -10.02
C THR A 13 9.32 -0.43 -8.98
N ILE A 14 9.02 0.09 -7.77
CA ILE A 14 10.02 0.28 -6.71
C ILE A 14 10.65 -1.05 -6.30
N TYR A 15 9.84 -2.06 -6.04
CA TYR A 15 10.37 -3.36 -5.59
C TYR A 15 10.99 -4.17 -6.70
N GLY A 16 10.47 -4.06 -7.93
CA GLY A 16 11.11 -4.63 -9.12
C GLY A 16 12.52 -4.06 -9.32
N TRP A 17 12.67 -2.75 -9.26
CA TRP A 17 13.97 -2.10 -9.28
C TRP A 17 14.88 -2.56 -8.14
N ALA A 18 14.39 -2.51 -6.89
CA ALA A 18 15.20 -2.86 -5.72
C ALA A 18 15.69 -4.31 -5.73
N LEU A 19 14.86 -5.25 -6.15
CA LEU A 19 15.22 -6.67 -6.28
C LEU A 19 16.20 -6.89 -7.45
N SER A 20 16.01 -6.21 -8.58
CA SER A 20 16.93 -6.29 -9.71
C SER A 20 18.33 -5.77 -9.38
N MET A 21 18.44 -4.75 -8.52
CA MET A 21 19.72 -4.21 -8.05
C MET A 21 20.60 -5.22 -7.31
N VAL A 22 19.99 -6.27 -6.73
CA VAL A 22 20.71 -7.36 -6.03
C VAL A 22 20.76 -8.66 -6.85
N GLY A 23 20.59 -8.54 -8.18
CA GLY A 23 20.77 -9.64 -9.13
C GLY A 23 19.63 -10.64 -9.18
N ILE A 24 18.42 -10.27 -8.74
CA ILE A 24 17.24 -11.13 -8.88
C ILE A 24 16.66 -10.99 -10.30
N ASP A 25 16.32 -12.14 -10.92
CA ASP A 25 15.61 -12.17 -12.21
C ASP A 25 14.14 -11.77 -11.99
N VAL A 26 13.84 -10.49 -12.25
CA VAL A 26 12.51 -9.90 -12.08
C VAL A 26 11.85 -9.72 -13.43
N THR A 27 10.64 -10.20 -13.56
CA THR A 27 9.77 -9.97 -14.72
C THR A 27 8.48 -9.30 -14.25
N HIS A 28 8.05 -8.25 -14.94
CA HIS A 28 6.74 -7.66 -14.72
C HIS A 28 5.74 -8.22 -15.73
N VAL A 29 4.58 -8.64 -15.26
CA VAL A 29 3.46 -8.87 -16.16
C VAL A 29 2.58 -7.63 -16.21
N VAL A 30 2.29 -7.18 -17.43
CA VAL A 30 1.55 -5.95 -17.67
C VAL A 30 0.41 -6.22 -18.66
N ARG A 31 -0.78 -5.69 -18.34
CA ARG A 31 -1.97 -5.82 -19.19
C ARG A 31 -2.05 -4.75 -20.29
N LYS A 32 -1.43 -3.59 -20.04
CA LYS A 32 -1.46 -2.46 -20.96
C LYS A 32 -0.30 -2.55 -21.92
N GLU A 33 -0.60 -2.62 -23.21
CA GLU A 33 0.39 -2.47 -24.29
C GLU A 33 0.89 -1.02 -24.37
N GLY A 34 2.08 -0.84 -25.00
CA GLY A 34 2.64 0.50 -25.25
C GLY A 34 3.21 1.20 -24.02
N LEU A 35 3.46 0.49 -22.89
CA LEU A 35 4.23 1.06 -21.80
C LEU A 35 5.68 1.31 -22.23
N PRO A 36 6.32 2.39 -21.72
CA PRO A 36 7.73 2.66 -22.02
C PRO A 36 8.61 1.46 -21.66
N SER A 37 9.66 1.22 -22.43
CA SER A 37 10.64 0.17 -22.16
C SER A 37 11.46 0.46 -20.88
N THR A 38 11.51 1.73 -20.48
CA THR A 38 12.23 2.20 -19.30
C THR A 38 11.37 3.15 -18.48
N ASP A 39 11.57 3.13 -17.15
CA ASP A 39 11.00 4.08 -16.20
C ASP A 39 12.14 4.98 -15.67
N THR A 40 11.92 6.28 -15.63
CA THR A 40 12.80 7.19 -14.87
C THR A 40 12.27 7.29 -13.45
N LEU A 41 13.12 6.96 -12.48
CA LEU A 41 12.79 6.98 -11.05
C LEU A 41 13.57 8.11 -10.37
N ASP A 42 12.88 9.01 -9.69
CA ASP A 42 13.45 10.00 -8.77
C ASP A 42 13.15 9.54 -7.33
N LEU A 43 14.14 8.95 -6.69
CA LEU A 43 13.98 8.21 -5.44
C LEU A 43 14.55 8.97 -4.25
N LEU A 44 13.76 9.06 -3.17
CA LEU A 44 14.25 9.26 -1.82
C LEU A 44 14.42 7.86 -1.19
N ASP A 45 15.63 7.30 -1.28
CA ASP A 45 15.92 5.97 -0.73
C ASP A 45 16.33 6.08 0.73
N LEU A 46 15.50 5.53 1.61
CA LEU A 46 15.73 5.55 3.07
C LEU A 46 16.28 4.24 3.61
N ARG A 47 16.63 3.28 2.73
CA ARG A 47 17.25 2.02 3.15
C ARG A 47 18.64 2.28 3.73
N PRO A 48 19.03 1.58 4.80
CA PRO A 48 20.37 1.70 5.37
C PRO A 48 21.47 1.38 4.33
N GLY A 49 22.48 2.23 4.24
CA GLY A 49 23.61 2.03 3.33
C GLY A 49 23.38 2.46 1.87
N TYR A 50 22.17 2.90 1.51
CA TYR A 50 21.88 3.38 0.16
C TYR A 50 21.99 4.90 0.05
N ARG A 51 22.25 5.38 -1.19
CA ARG A 51 22.29 6.82 -1.47
C ARG A 51 20.90 7.42 -1.36
N LYS A 52 20.72 8.37 -0.48
CA LYS A 52 19.44 8.93 -0.08
C LYS A 52 18.64 9.53 -1.25
N ASN A 53 19.29 10.33 -2.11
CA ASN A 53 18.64 10.93 -3.28
C ASN A 53 19.27 10.36 -4.55
N THR A 54 18.48 9.66 -5.33
CA THR A 54 18.96 8.93 -6.50
C THR A 54 17.98 9.06 -7.65
N ARG A 55 18.50 9.45 -8.83
CA ARG A 55 17.75 9.40 -10.07
C ARG A 55 18.34 8.28 -10.94
N VAL A 56 17.50 7.33 -11.31
CA VAL A 56 17.92 6.14 -12.06
C VAL A 56 16.95 5.84 -13.19
N THR A 57 17.45 5.14 -14.20
CA THR A 57 16.62 4.52 -15.24
C THR A 57 16.47 3.04 -14.90
N TYR A 58 15.24 2.56 -14.81
CA TYR A 58 14.88 1.16 -14.64
C TYR A 58 14.32 0.61 -15.94
N ALA A 59 14.93 -0.44 -16.47
CA ALA A 59 14.47 -1.16 -17.66
C ALA A 59 13.86 -2.51 -17.24
N PRO A 60 12.56 -2.54 -16.88
CA PRO A 60 11.92 -3.79 -16.43
C PRO A 60 11.77 -4.76 -17.61
N LYS A 61 12.07 -6.03 -17.36
CA LYS A 61 11.65 -7.11 -18.24
C LYS A 61 10.14 -7.25 -18.13
N THR A 62 9.42 -7.14 -19.24
CA THR A 62 7.94 -7.15 -19.25
C THR A 62 7.40 -8.25 -20.14
N VAL A 63 6.29 -8.86 -19.74
CA VAL A 63 5.56 -9.87 -20.52
C VAL A 63 4.05 -9.58 -20.42
N GLY A 64 3.30 -9.94 -21.46
CA GLY A 64 1.83 -9.85 -21.47
C GLY A 64 1.16 -11.07 -20.88
N GLN A 65 1.80 -12.24 -21.04
CA GLN A 65 1.31 -13.55 -20.60
C GLN A 65 2.45 -14.39 -20.01
N ILE A 66 2.11 -15.36 -19.19
CA ILE A 66 3.04 -16.30 -18.59
C ILE A 66 2.56 -17.74 -18.79
N SER A 67 3.49 -18.67 -18.76
CA SER A 67 3.25 -20.12 -18.85
C SER A 67 3.97 -20.88 -17.72
N PRO A 68 3.56 -22.13 -17.40
CA PRO A 68 4.24 -22.94 -16.39
C PRO A 68 5.72 -23.21 -16.69
N SER A 69 6.10 -23.18 -17.97
CA SER A 69 7.51 -23.36 -18.40
C SER A 69 8.40 -22.15 -18.05
N ASP A 70 7.80 -20.99 -17.72
CA ASP A 70 8.57 -19.84 -17.30
C ASP A 70 9.23 -20.03 -15.92
N GLY A 71 8.69 -20.92 -15.08
CA GLY A 71 9.34 -21.38 -13.85
C GLY A 71 9.50 -20.28 -12.79
N PHE A 72 8.47 -19.48 -12.56
CA PHE A 72 8.49 -18.48 -11.48
C PHE A 72 8.39 -19.14 -10.10
N ASP A 73 9.27 -18.73 -9.18
CA ASP A 73 9.30 -19.19 -7.79
C ASP A 73 8.42 -18.33 -6.88
N LEU A 74 8.35 -17.02 -7.18
CA LEU A 74 7.62 -16.03 -6.41
C LEU A 74 6.78 -15.15 -7.34
N VAL A 75 5.52 -14.97 -7.02
CA VAL A 75 4.61 -13.99 -7.65
C VAL A 75 4.27 -12.91 -6.63
N ILE A 76 4.74 -11.69 -6.86
CA ILE A 76 4.39 -10.51 -6.04
C ILE A 76 3.16 -9.85 -6.66
N VAL A 77 2.04 -9.90 -5.95
CA VAL A 77 0.79 -9.24 -6.35
C VAL A 77 0.79 -7.82 -5.81
N ALA A 78 1.24 -6.88 -6.64
CA ALA A 78 1.35 -5.44 -6.32
C ALA A 78 0.24 -4.64 -7.02
N THR A 79 -0.98 -5.14 -6.92
CA THR A 79 -2.20 -4.52 -7.48
C THR A 79 -2.97 -3.79 -6.38
N ARG A 80 -4.03 -3.09 -6.77
CA ARG A 80 -5.02 -2.58 -5.81
C ARG A 80 -5.68 -3.76 -5.09
N HIS A 81 -6.05 -3.58 -3.80
CA HIS A 81 -6.55 -4.68 -2.97
C HIS A 81 -7.75 -5.43 -3.59
N TYR A 82 -8.72 -4.70 -4.11
CA TYR A 82 -9.90 -5.26 -4.78
C TYR A 82 -9.62 -5.95 -6.13
N GLN A 83 -8.40 -5.89 -6.63
CA GLN A 83 -7.95 -6.57 -7.86
C GLN A 83 -7.10 -7.81 -7.58
N ALA A 84 -6.70 -8.05 -6.33
CA ALA A 84 -5.74 -9.09 -5.97
C ALA A 84 -6.24 -10.50 -6.32
N ALA A 85 -7.47 -10.84 -5.98
CA ALA A 85 -8.08 -12.14 -6.31
C ALA A 85 -8.18 -12.36 -7.82
N GLY A 86 -8.58 -11.35 -8.57
CA GLY A 86 -8.61 -11.40 -10.04
C GLY A 86 -7.22 -11.62 -10.65
N ALA A 87 -6.18 -10.99 -10.10
CA ALA A 87 -4.81 -11.19 -10.51
C ALA A 87 -4.33 -12.63 -10.23
N ILE A 88 -4.66 -13.18 -9.06
CA ILE A 88 -4.34 -14.58 -8.73
C ILE A 88 -5.03 -15.53 -9.73
N ARG A 89 -6.34 -15.40 -9.95
CA ARG A 89 -7.07 -16.25 -10.92
C ARG A 89 -6.44 -16.21 -12.30
N GLN A 90 -6.00 -15.04 -12.75
CA GLN A 90 -5.40 -14.85 -14.07
C GLN A 90 -4.02 -15.50 -14.20
N TYR A 91 -3.16 -15.39 -13.16
CA TYR A 91 -1.75 -15.78 -13.29
C TYR A 91 -1.40 -17.11 -12.59
N LEU A 92 -2.26 -17.64 -11.73
CA LEU A 92 -2.06 -18.94 -11.10
C LEU A 92 -1.85 -20.08 -12.11
N PRO A 93 -2.59 -20.19 -13.22
CA PRO A 93 -2.36 -21.26 -14.21
C PRO A 93 -0.95 -21.23 -14.82
N GLY A 94 -0.35 -20.05 -14.96
CA GLY A 94 1.02 -19.87 -15.47
C GLY A 94 2.13 -19.99 -14.41
N ALA A 95 1.77 -20.01 -13.12
CA ALA A 95 2.72 -20.11 -12.00
C ALA A 95 2.19 -21.02 -10.87
N PRO A 96 1.79 -22.28 -11.17
CA PRO A 96 1.01 -23.12 -10.24
C PRO A 96 1.81 -23.59 -9.01
N ARG A 97 3.12 -23.49 -9.03
CA ARG A 97 4.01 -23.88 -7.92
C ARG A 97 4.64 -22.70 -7.19
N ALA A 98 4.39 -21.48 -7.68
CA ALA A 98 4.96 -20.29 -7.08
C ALA A 98 4.36 -19.98 -5.70
N THR A 99 5.14 -19.31 -4.88
CA THR A 99 4.62 -18.61 -3.69
C THR A 99 4.00 -17.30 -4.14
N PHE A 100 2.81 -16.98 -3.65
CA PHE A 100 2.14 -15.70 -3.92
C PHE A 100 2.32 -14.77 -2.72
N LEU A 101 3.04 -13.68 -2.91
CA LEU A 101 3.13 -12.60 -1.94
C LEU A 101 2.08 -11.55 -2.26
N LEU A 102 1.05 -11.44 -1.43
CA LEU A 102 0.03 -10.40 -1.46
C LEU A 102 0.65 -9.12 -0.89
N PHE A 103 1.11 -8.24 -1.76
CA PHE A 103 1.82 -7.01 -1.39
C PHE A 103 0.93 -5.79 -1.61
N THR A 104 -0.22 -5.83 -0.98
CA THR A 104 -1.34 -4.89 -1.16
C THR A 104 -2.05 -4.66 0.17
N ALA A 105 -2.94 -3.66 0.22
CA ALA A 105 -3.87 -3.49 1.34
C ALA A 105 -4.85 -4.69 1.42
N ASN A 106 -5.54 -4.78 2.53
CA ASN A 106 -6.63 -5.74 2.74
C ASN A 106 -7.69 -5.09 3.62
N TRP A 107 -8.95 -5.22 3.23
CA TRP A 107 -10.10 -4.84 4.06
C TRP A 107 -11.10 -5.98 4.18
N ASP A 108 -11.26 -6.77 3.12
CA ASP A 108 -12.30 -7.81 3.03
C ASP A 108 -11.93 -9.12 3.74
N GLY A 109 -10.71 -9.22 4.29
CA GLY A 109 -10.20 -10.44 4.91
C GLY A 109 -9.53 -11.38 3.91
N THR A 110 -9.41 -12.67 4.25
CA THR A 110 -8.63 -13.62 3.46
C THR A 110 -9.46 -14.65 2.71
N ALA A 111 -10.77 -14.75 2.98
CA ALA A 111 -11.62 -15.87 2.51
C ALA A 111 -11.60 -16.05 0.99
N GLU A 112 -11.68 -14.97 0.20
CA GLU A 112 -11.64 -15.06 -1.25
C GLU A 112 -10.27 -15.60 -1.73
N ILE A 113 -9.17 -15.13 -1.15
CA ILE A 113 -7.82 -15.57 -1.50
C ILE A 113 -7.61 -17.04 -1.07
N ASP A 114 -8.06 -17.41 0.13
CA ASP A 114 -7.99 -18.77 0.65
C ASP A 114 -8.78 -19.78 -0.21
N SER A 115 -9.82 -19.32 -0.94
CA SER A 115 -10.56 -20.16 -1.88
C SER A 115 -9.78 -20.44 -3.19
N LEU A 116 -8.76 -19.66 -3.51
CA LEU A 116 -7.99 -19.75 -4.74
C LEU A 116 -6.67 -20.52 -4.56
N LEU A 117 -6.07 -20.41 -3.40
CA LEU A 117 -4.73 -20.93 -3.09
C LEU A 117 -4.67 -21.52 -1.68
N PRO A 118 -3.93 -22.61 -1.46
CA PRO A 118 -3.67 -23.09 -0.12
C PRO A 118 -2.79 -22.08 0.64
N ARG A 119 -3.06 -21.89 1.93
CA ARG A 119 -2.32 -20.93 2.79
C ARG A 119 -0.81 -21.17 2.80
N SER A 120 -0.35 -22.41 2.58
CA SER A 120 1.06 -22.75 2.42
C SER A 120 1.73 -22.16 1.18
N SER A 121 0.94 -21.60 0.25
CA SER A 121 1.43 -20.89 -0.94
C SER A 121 1.18 -19.39 -0.92
N ILE A 122 0.63 -18.86 0.19
CA ILE A 122 0.27 -17.45 0.33
C ILE A 122 1.12 -16.82 1.43
N LEU A 123 1.68 -15.66 1.13
CA LEU A 123 2.30 -14.77 2.10
C LEU A 123 1.65 -13.39 2.04
N TRP A 124 1.58 -12.72 3.17
CA TRP A 124 1.07 -11.37 3.26
C TRP A 124 2.17 -10.38 3.63
N GLY A 125 2.21 -9.28 2.91
CA GLY A 125 3.13 -8.20 3.16
C GLY A 125 2.53 -6.84 2.80
N TYR A 126 3.22 -5.78 3.20
CA TYR A 126 2.81 -4.41 2.91
C TYR A 126 3.99 -3.51 2.64
N SER A 127 3.88 -2.72 1.56
CA SER A 127 4.83 -1.69 1.20
C SER A 127 4.63 -0.43 2.02
N ALA A 128 5.68 0.02 2.70
CA ALA A 128 5.70 1.37 3.27
C ALA A 128 6.25 2.42 2.30
N SER A 129 6.71 1.99 1.12
CA SER A 129 7.15 2.88 0.04
C SER A 129 5.94 3.52 -0.64
N SER A 130 6.10 4.74 -1.10
CA SER A 130 5.01 5.53 -1.68
C SER A 130 5.53 6.44 -2.79
N GLY A 131 4.65 6.90 -3.65
CA GLY A 131 5.01 7.80 -4.74
C GLY A 131 3.90 7.93 -5.76
N GLY A 132 4.24 8.52 -6.90
CA GLY A 132 3.37 8.67 -8.04
C GLY A 132 4.15 9.30 -9.20
N PRO A 133 3.62 9.24 -10.44
CA PRO A 133 4.21 9.95 -11.55
C PRO A 133 4.06 11.47 -11.35
N ASP A 134 5.04 12.23 -11.82
CA ASP A 134 4.89 13.66 -12.03
C ASP A 134 4.24 13.95 -13.39
N ALA A 135 4.13 15.23 -13.74
CA ALA A 135 3.55 15.68 -15.01
C ALA A 135 4.36 15.23 -16.25
N GLN A 136 5.62 14.85 -16.08
CA GLN A 136 6.51 14.33 -17.11
C GLN A 136 6.55 12.77 -17.14
N GLY A 137 5.77 12.10 -16.29
CA GLY A 137 5.76 10.64 -16.18
C GLY A 137 6.94 10.06 -15.40
N ILE A 138 7.75 10.90 -14.73
CA ILE A 138 8.83 10.45 -13.86
C ILE A 138 8.22 9.94 -12.56
N LEU A 139 8.57 8.72 -12.15
CA LEU A 139 8.13 8.18 -10.86
C LEU A 139 8.89 8.84 -9.71
N ILE A 140 8.25 9.82 -9.07
CA ILE A 140 8.74 10.41 -7.82
C ILE A 140 8.33 9.50 -6.67
N ALA A 141 9.31 8.90 -5.98
CA ALA A 141 9.00 7.94 -4.93
C ALA A 141 9.89 8.06 -3.69
N THR A 142 9.35 7.60 -2.57
CA THR A 142 10.09 7.34 -1.34
C THR A 142 10.19 5.84 -1.15
N VAL A 143 11.41 5.31 -1.15
CA VAL A 143 11.69 3.92 -0.79
C VAL A 143 11.83 3.84 0.71
N ALA A 144 10.90 3.17 1.37
CA ALA A 144 10.92 3.01 2.83
C ALA A 144 12.08 2.09 3.25
N PRO A 145 12.62 2.28 4.47
CA PRO A 145 13.69 1.43 4.97
C PRO A 145 13.22 0.03 5.34
N SER A 146 11.92 -0.15 5.55
CA SER A 146 11.35 -1.42 6.03
C SER A 146 10.18 -1.88 5.15
N VAL A 147 9.96 -3.18 5.17
CA VAL A 147 8.78 -3.85 4.62
C VAL A 147 8.09 -4.65 5.73
N ARG A 148 6.78 -4.72 5.66
CA ARG A 148 5.98 -5.46 6.64
C ARG A 148 5.59 -6.80 6.09
N PHE A 149 5.68 -7.81 6.95
CA PHE A 149 5.27 -9.18 6.65
C PHE A 149 4.55 -9.79 7.85
N GLY A 150 3.75 -10.80 7.62
CA GLY A 150 3.19 -11.64 8.66
C GLY A 150 2.78 -13.00 8.12
N MET A 151 2.84 -13.99 8.98
CA MET A 151 2.35 -15.34 8.69
C MET A 151 0.92 -15.47 9.17
N LEU A 152 0.15 -16.25 8.44
CA LEU A 152 -1.15 -16.75 8.90
C LEU A 152 -1.00 -18.20 9.34
N GLU A 153 -1.95 -18.69 10.13
CA GLU A 153 -2.05 -20.12 10.40
C GLU A 153 -2.13 -20.91 9.08
N GLY A 154 -1.26 -21.90 8.93
CA GLY A 154 -1.14 -22.71 7.70
C GLY A 154 -0.19 -22.12 6.65
N SER A 155 0.44 -20.96 6.87
CA SER A 155 1.55 -20.48 6.04
C SER A 155 2.78 -21.38 6.17
N ASP A 156 3.55 -21.49 5.08
CA ASP A 156 4.79 -22.27 5.04
C ASP A 156 5.97 -21.43 5.58
N PRO A 157 6.61 -21.84 6.71
CA PRO A 157 7.70 -21.06 7.32
C PRO A 157 8.95 -20.97 6.44
N GLU A 158 9.27 -22.00 5.66
CA GLU A 158 10.46 -22.00 4.81
C GLU A 158 10.28 -21.04 3.62
N LYS A 159 9.09 -21.02 3.02
CA LYS A 159 8.75 -20.03 1.99
C LYS A 159 8.76 -18.62 2.54
N PHE A 160 8.21 -18.43 3.76
CA PHE A 160 8.25 -17.12 4.44
C PHE A 160 9.68 -16.65 4.66
N LYS A 161 10.54 -17.52 5.18
CA LYS A 161 11.97 -17.24 5.38
C LYS A 161 12.65 -16.89 4.06
N ALA A 162 12.49 -17.69 3.02
CA ALA A 162 13.11 -17.46 1.72
C ALA A 162 12.71 -16.11 1.11
N VAL A 163 11.42 -15.73 1.22
CA VAL A 163 10.94 -14.44 0.72
C VAL A 163 11.45 -13.27 1.57
N THR A 164 11.42 -13.39 2.90
CA THR A 164 11.91 -12.32 3.77
C THR A 164 13.42 -12.08 3.63
N GLU A 165 14.23 -13.13 3.50
CA GLU A 165 15.67 -13.04 3.19
C GLU A 165 15.93 -12.33 1.84
N LEU A 166 15.08 -12.57 0.84
CA LEU A 166 15.15 -11.86 -0.44
C LEU A 166 15.03 -10.33 -0.26
N PHE A 167 14.07 -9.88 0.54
CA PHE A 167 13.90 -8.45 0.83
C PHE A 167 15.03 -7.89 1.70
N GLN A 168 15.57 -8.66 2.65
CA GLN A 168 16.76 -8.27 3.42
C GLN A 168 17.98 -8.08 2.52
N ARG A 169 18.22 -8.99 1.57
CA ARG A 169 19.27 -8.83 0.57
C ARG A 169 19.10 -7.56 -0.27
N ALA A 170 17.85 -7.16 -0.56
CA ALA A 170 17.56 -5.90 -1.23
C ALA A 170 17.67 -4.66 -0.31
N GLY A 171 18.18 -4.82 0.91
CA GLY A 171 18.47 -3.72 1.86
C GLY A 171 17.28 -3.27 2.70
N PHE A 172 16.18 -4.00 2.70
CA PHE A 172 15.04 -3.68 3.57
C PHE A 172 15.19 -4.32 4.95
N THR A 173 14.83 -3.59 5.99
CA THR A 173 14.59 -4.17 7.31
C THR A 173 13.20 -4.81 7.35
N LEU A 174 13.06 -5.89 8.10
CA LEU A 174 11.79 -6.59 8.24
C LEU A 174 11.02 -6.08 9.45
N ASP A 175 9.76 -5.77 9.26
CA ASP A 175 8.80 -5.43 10.32
C ASP A 175 7.74 -6.54 10.37
N ILE A 176 8.00 -7.58 11.16
CA ILE A 176 7.14 -8.78 11.26
C ILE A 176 5.96 -8.48 12.17
N LYS A 177 4.75 -8.61 11.63
CA LYS A 177 3.50 -8.40 12.37
C LYS A 177 2.95 -9.73 12.88
N PRO A 178 2.65 -9.86 14.18
CA PRO A 178 2.04 -11.08 14.73
C PRO A 178 0.70 -11.41 14.06
N ASN A 179 -0.12 -10.40 13.77
CA ASN A 179 -1.34 -10.53 12.98
C ASN A 179 -1.31 -9.47 11.86
N ILE A 180 -0.84 -9.88 10.68
CA ILE A 180 -0.71 -8.97 9.53
C ILE A 180 -2.07 -8.49 9.02
N ILE A 181 -3.11 -9.31 9.07
CA ILE A 181 -4.44 -8.95 8.55
C ILE A 181 -5.07 -7.85 9.42
N GLU A 182 -5.06 -8.01 10.74
CA GLU A 182 -5.54 -6.96 11.63
C GLU A 182 -4.71 -5.68 11.49
N TRP A 183 -3.39 -5.80 11.34
CA TRP A 183 -2.53 -4.66 11.09
C TRP A 183 -2.93 -3.94 9.78
N LEU A 184 -3.24 -4.68 8.72
CA LEU A 184 -3.72 -4.11 7.45
C LEU A 184 -5.07 -3.41 7.62
N TRP A 185 -5.98 -3.93 8.44
CA TRP A 185 -7.26 -3.26 8.74
C TRP A 185 -7.05 -1.96 9.51
N VAL A 186 -6.19 -1.96 10.53
CA VAL A 186 -5.84 -0.74 11.28
C VAL A 186 -5.24 0.30 10.32
N HIS A 187 -4.31 -0.11 9.48
CA HIS A 187 -3.68 0.77 8.49
C HIS A 187 -4.69 1.30 7.44
N HIS A 188 -5.59 0.44 6.98
CA HIS A 188 -6.66 0.81 6.04
C HIS A 188 -7.61 1.86 6.65
N ALA A 189 -8.00 1.68 7.91
CA ALA A 189 -8.85 2.64 8.62
C ALA A 189 -8.17 4.01 8.81
N VAL A 190 -6.90 4.03 9.18
CA VAL A 190 -6.13 5.28 9.27
C VAL A 190 -6.08 5.99 7.90
N ASN A 191 -5.85 5.23 6.83
CA ASN A 191 -5.88 5.76 5.47
C ASN A 191 -7.28 6.25 5.09
N ALA A 192 -8.35 5.55 5.43
CA ALA A 192 -9.72 5.96 5.12
C ALA A 192 -10.06 7.34 5.65
N GLY A 193 -9.77 7.64 6.91
CA GLY A 193 -9.98 8.97 7.49
C GLY A 193 -9.02 10.03 6.94
N GLY A 194 -7.73 9.68 6.76
CA GLY A 194 -6.70 10.59 6.22
C GLY A 194 -6.92 10.93 4.75
N ILE A 195 -7.27 9.95 3.93
CA ILE A 195 -7.61 10.12 2.52
C ILE A 195 -8.95 10.83 2.38
N GLY A 196 -9.96 10.42 3.15
CA GLY A 196 -11.28 11.04 3.14
C GLY A 196 -11.21 12.54 3.36
N ILE A 197 -10.48 13.02 4.36
CA ILE A 197 -10.30 14.45 4.60
C ILE A 197 -9.50 15.14 3.49
N ALA A 198 -8.52 14.46 2.87
CA ALA A 198 -7.77 15.02 1.77
C ALA A 198 -8.64 15.18 0.51
N LEU A 199 -9.45 14.18 0.16
CA LEU A 199 -10.43 14.28 -0.93
C LEU A 199 -11.48 15.36 -0.65
N TRP A 200 -12.00 15.41 0.57
CA TRP A 200 -12.98 16.42 1.00
C TRP A 200 -12.42 17.83 0.88
N ALA A 201 -11.16 18.05 1.19
CA ALA A 201 -10.50 19.35 1.16
C ALA A 201 -10.00 19.76 -0.25
N GLY A 202 -9.97 18.84 -1.21
CA GLY A 202 -9.42 19.07 -2.54
C GLY A 202 -7.92 18.78 -2.67
N GLY A 203 -7.33 18.10 -1.68
CA GLY A 203 -5.93 17.66 -1.69
C GLY A 203 -5.30 17.63 -0.30
N ILE A 204 -4.12 16.98 -0.22
CA ILE A 204 -3.35 16.86 1.03
C ILE A 204 -2.90 18.25 1.53
N ALA A 205 -2.47 19.13 0.63
CA ALA A 205 -2.03 20.48 0.99
C ALA A 205 -3.19 21.29 1.60
N GLU A 206 -4.36 21.20 1.01
CA GLU A 206 -5.60 21.85 1.44
C GLU A 206 -6.07 21.30 2.80
N ALA A 207 -6.01 19.98 2.99
CA ALA A 207 -6.39 19.33 4.24
C ALA A 207 -5.58 19.84 5.45
N THR A 208 -4.35 20.29 5.23
CA THR A 208 -3.47 20.81 6.31
C THR A 208 -3.53 22.33 6.51
N ARG A 209 -4.36 23.07 5.74
CA ARG A 209 -4.40 24.55 5.81
C ARG A 209 -5.04 25.08 7.07
N SER A 210 -6.10 24.43 7.58
CA SER A 210 -6.84 24.93 8.73
C SER A 210 -6.86 23.96 9.91
N PHE A 211 -6.93 24.51 11.11
CA PHE A 211 -7.08 23.70 12.33
C PHE A 211 -8.40 22.89 12.31
N LYS A 212 -9.47 23.51 11.80
CA LYS A 212 -10.78 22.87 11.70
C LYS A 212 -10.72 21.62 10.82
N THR A 213 -10.05 21.71 9.67
CA THR A 213 -9.90 20.59 8.72
C THR A 213 -9.07 19.46 9.32
N VAL A 214 -7.92 19.77 9.93
CA VAL A 214 -7.07 18.73 10.56
C VAL A 214 -7.80 18.06 11.73
N ARG A 215 -8.55 18.83 12.53
CA ARG A 215 -9.37 18.27 13.62
C ARG A 215 -10.45 17.34 13.09
N LEU A 216 -11.15 17.73 12.01
CA LEU A 216 -12.15 16.90 11.36
C LEU A 216 -11.54 15.58 10.87
N GLY A 217 -10.37 15.63 10.21
CA GLY A 217 -9.63 14.44 9.77
C GLY A 217 -9.20 13.53 10.93
N ALA A 218 -8.71 14.11 12.03
CA ALA A 218 -8.33 13.34 13.21
C ALA A 218 -9.55 12.63 13.85
N LEU A 219 -10.70 13.27 13.88
CA LEU A 219 -11.94 12.66 14.38
C LEU A 219 -12.45 11.58 13.43
N ALA A 220 -12.40 11.80 12.12
CA ALA A 220 -12.74 10.78 11.11
C ALA A 220 -11.84 9.54 11.19
N ILE A 221 -10.53 9.72 11.44
CA ILE A 221 -9.60 8.60 11.66
C ILE A 221 -9.98 7.81 12.93
N ARG A 222 -10.34 8.49 14.01
CA ARG A 222 -10.77 7.82 15.25
C ARG A 222 -12.02 6.97 15.03
N GLU A 223 -13.03 7.52 14.37
CA GLU A 223 -14.25 6.78 14.03
C GLU A 223 -13.96 5.58 13.10
N ALA A 224 -13.05 5.75 12.14
CA ALA A 224 -12.59 4.64 11.31
C ALA A 224 -11.90 3.53 12.12
N LEU A 225 -11.13 3.89 13.16
CA LEU A 225 -10.54 2.93 14.08
C LEU A 225 -11.59 2.26 14.98
N ASP A 226 -12.67 2.95 15.36
CA ASP A 226 -13.80 2.35 16.09
C ASP A 226 -14.48 1.26 15.24
N VAL A 227 -14.53 1.41 13.92
CA VAL A 227 -15.00 0.34 13.01
C VAL A 227 -14.09 -0.89 13.07
N VAL A 228 -12.77 -0.71 13.14
CA VAL A 228 -11.83 -1.83 13.29
C VAL A 228 -12.02 -2.52 14.65
N ALA A 229 -12.23 -1.75 15.72
CA ALA A 229 -12.56 -2.31 17.04
C ALA A 229 -13.88 -3.10 17.02
N ALA A 230 -14.91 -2.59 16.33
CA ALA A 230 -16.19 -3.29 16.15
C ALA A 230 -16.07 -4.59 15.32
N ARG A 231 -15.03 -4.73 14.51
CA ARG A 231 -14.65 -5.99 13.84
C ARG A 231 -13.93 -6.99 14.76
N GLY A 232 -13.74 -6.66 16.04
CA GLY A 232 -13.13 -7.53 17.04
C GLY A 232 -11.62 -7.31 17.25
N VAL A 233 -11.01 -6.30 16.66
CA VAL A 233 -9.59 -6.01 16.82
C VAL A 233 -9.35 -5.21 18.10
N ASP A 234 -8.47 -5.71 18.98
CA ASP A 234 -8.05 -4.99 20.19
C ASP A 234 -6.93 -3.97 19.83
N LEU A 235 -7.32 -2.72 19.67
CA LEU A 235 -6.43 -1.62 19.24
C LEU A 235 -5.26 -1.35 20.20
N LYS A 236 -5.28 -1.88 21.44
CA LYS A 236 -4.16 -1.71 22.38
C LYS A 236 -2.87 -2.38 21.90
N TYR A 237 -2.98 -3.40 21.04
CA TYR A 237 -1.83 -4.09 20.45
C TYR A 237 -1.24 -3.39 19.22
N TYR A 238 -1.86 -2.27 18.77
CA TYR A 238 -1.44 -1.50 17.61
C TYR A 238 -0.97 -0.10 17.99
N PRO A 239 0.35 0.10 18.27
CA PRO A 239 0.89 1.37 18.77
C PRO A 239 0.57 2.57 17.87
N ASP A 240 0.53 2.36 16.54
CA ASP A 240 0.20 3.41 15.57
C ASP A 240 -1.21 3.95 15.80
N ALA A 241 -2.21 3.05 15.97
CA ALA A 241 -3.58 3.43 16.30
C ALA A 241 -3.67 4.12 17.67
N LYS A 242 -3.01 3.55 18.68
CA LYS A 242 -2.98 4.12 20.04
C LYS A 242 -2.41 5.54 20.06
N SER A 243 -1.36 5.80 19.30
CA SER A 243 -0.77 7.14 19.18
C SER A 243 -1.75 8.13 18.60
N ILE A 244 -2.50 7.76 17.55
CA ILE A 244 -3.51 8.61 16.92
C ILE A 244 -4.69 8.87 17.86
N LEU A 245 -5.16 7.83 18.57
CA LEU A 245 -6.28 7.95 19.52
C LEU A 245 -5.95 8.87 20.69
N ASN A 246 -4.71 8.87 21.16
CA ASN A 246 -4.27 9.63 22.33
C ASN A 246 -3.68 11.01 22.00
N MET A 247 -3.41 11.33 20.73
CA MET A 247 -2.79 12.58 20.33
C MET A 247 -3.78 13.75 20.43
N PRO A 248 -3.47 14.84 21.18
CA PRO A 248 -4.29 16.05 21.15
C PRO A 248 -4.36 16.65 19.73
N ALA A 249 -5.54 17.17 19.35
CA ALA A 249 -5.77 17.65 17.99
C ALA A 249 -4.81 18.79 17.55
N TRP A 250 -4.39 19.65 18.48
CA TRP A 250 -3.41 20.70 18.19
C TRP A 250 -2.02 20.14 17.86
N LEU A 251 -1.60 19.07 18.55
CA LEU A 251 -0.34 18.40 18.31
C LEU A 251 -0.39 17.62 16.99
N ALA A 252 -1.50 16.92 16.72
CA ALA A 252 -1.73 16.25 15.44
C ALA A 252 -1.61 17.21 14.25
N ARG A 253 -2.14 18.45 14.40
CA ARG A 253 -1.99 19.50 13.39
C ARG A 253 -0.53 19.89 13.17
N LEU A 254 0.20 20.18 14.23
CA LEU A 254 1.62 20.57 14.11
C LEU A 254 2.43 19.45 13.46
N ALA A 255 2.21 18.20 13.88
CA ALA A 255 2.85 17.03 13.30
C ALA A 255 2.52 16.85 11.82
N ALA A 256 1.24 16.99 11.42
CA ALA A 256 0.82 16.89 10.03
C ALA A 256 1.43 18.01 9.16
N ILE A 257 1.39 19.25 9.61
CA ILE A 257 2.00 20.38 8.89
C ILE A 257 3.51 20.16 8.74
N TYR A 258 4.19 19.77 9.81
CA TYR A 258 5.63 19.48 9.77
C TYR A 258 5.92 18.35 8.79
N ALA A 259 5.23 17.21 8.92
CA ALA A 259 5.44 16.05 8.08
C ALA A 259 5.24 16.35 6.59
N ILE A 260 4.20 17.12 6.23
CA ILE A 260 3.85 17.41 4.83
C ILE A 260 4.73 18.52 4.25
N ARG A 261 4.95 19.62 4.98
CA ARG A 261 5.58 20.82 4.41
C ARG A 261 7.08 20.90 4.62
N PHE A 262 7.60 20.35 5.71
CA PHE A 262 8.99 20.54 6.11
C PHE A 262 9.87 19.30 5.92
N THR A 263 9.28 18.11 5.70
CA THR A 263 10.06 16.92 5.37
C THR A 263 10.21 16.75 3.86
N GLU A 264 11.32 16.13 3.43
CA GLU A 264 11.51 15.80 2.02
C GLU A 264 10.47 14.79 1.52
N LYS A 265 10.11 13.81 2.36
CA LYS A 265 9.03 12.86 2.08
C LYS A 265 7.70 13.57 1.82
N GLY A 266 7.34 14.54 2.64
CA GLY A 266 6.11 15.33 2.47
C GLY A 266 6.14 16.17 1.19
N ARG A 267 7.26 16.84 0.90
CA ARG A 267 7.40 17.60 -0.36
C ARG A 267 7.32 16.72 -1.60
N ARG A 268 7.86 15.50 -1.55
CA ARG A 268 7.74 14.50 -2.63
C ARG A 268 6.29 14.02 -2.78
N LEU A 269 5.61 13.77 -1.67
CA LEU A 269 4.19 13.38 -1.68
C LEU A 269 3.30 14.47 -2.31
N LEU A 270 3.59 15.74 -2.04
CA LEU A 270 2.86 16.85 -2.68
C LEU A 270 3.15 16.99 -4.18
N ARG A 271 4.35 16.62 -4.64
CA ARG A 271 4.71 16.63 -6.08
C ARG A 271 4.17 15.41 -6.82
N ALA A 272 4.10 14.26 -6.14
CA ALA A 272 3.54 13.05 -6.71
C ALA A 272 2.02 13.23 -6.84
N SER A 273 1.49 13.14 -8.04
CA SER A 273 0.06 13.32 -8.31
C SER A 273 -0.79 12.09 -7.91
N HIS A 274 -0.48 11.48 -6.75
CA HIS A 274 -1.10 10.21 -6.35
C HIS A 274 -2.63 10.31 -6.27
N PHE A 275 -3.17 11.41 -5.73
CA PHE A 275 -4.61 11.65 -5.69
C PHE A 275 -5.23 11.85 -7.07
N ALA A 276 -4.50 12.47 -8.00
CA ALA A 276 -4.94 12.60 -9.38
C ALA A 276 -4.77 11.30 -10.18
N TYR A 277 -3.76 10.47 -9.82
CA TYR A 277 -3.44 9.25 -10.56
C TYR A 277 -4.37 8.08 -10.24
N SER A 278 -4.95 8.01 -9.04
CA SER A 278 -5.78 6.88 -8.60
C SER A 278 -6.94 7.30 -7.69
N PRO A 279 -7.83 8.21 -8.14
CA PRO A 279 -8.94 8.71 -7.30
C PRO A 279 -9.91 7.60 -6.91
N GLU A 280 -10.16 6.62 -7.79
CA GLU A 280 -11.00 5.45 -7.51
C GLU A 280 -10.47 4.64 -6.31
N GLU A 281 -9.16 4.35 -6.28
CA GLU A 281 -8.54 3.64 -5.16
C GLU A 281 -8.64 4.44 -3.86
N MET A 282 -8.45 5.76 -3.94
CA MET A 282 -8.57 6.65 -2.78
C MET A 282 -10.00 6.65 -2.24
N LYS A 283 -11.01 6.73 -3.12
CA LYS A 283 -12.42 6.62 -2.74
C LYS A 283 -12.72 5.26 -2.09
N ARG A 284 -12.16 4.16 -2.64
CA ARG A 284 -12.34 2.81 -2.08
C ARG A 284 -11.89 2.73 -0.63
N TYR A 285 -10.69 3.22 -0.28
CA TYR A 285 -10.25 3.25 1.12
C TYR A 285 -11.28 3.88 2.05
N TYR A 286 -11.87 4.99 1.64
CA TYR A 286 -12.88 5.69 2.42
C TYR A 286 -14.19 4.91 2.52
N PHE A 287 -14.73 4.45 1.38
CA PHE A 287 -16.04 3.78 1.35
C PHE A 287 -16.02 2.39 1.96
N ASP A 288 -14.92 1.65 1.85
CA ASP A 288 -14.79 0.33 2.48
C ASP A 288 -15.02 0.43 3.99
N VAL A 289 -14.42 1.42 4.64
CA VAL A 289 -14.58 1.63 6.08
C VAL A 289 -15.95 2.19 6.42
N LEU A 290 -16.39 3.21 5.69
CA LEU A 290 -17.70 3.84 5.94
C LEU A 290 -18.84 2.84 5.83
N ASN A 291 -18.91 2.07 4.74
CA ASN A 291 -19.95 1.07 4.53
C ASN A 291 -19.91 -0.04 5.59
N THR A 292 -18.69 -0.48 5.96
CA THR A 292 -18.53 -1.48 7.02
C THR A 292 -19.05 -0.95 8.36
N GLY A 293 -18.71 0.29 8.71
CA GLY A 293 -19.18 0.90 9.94
C GLY A 293 -20.69 1.09 9.98
N GLU A 294 -21.31 1.48 8.87
CA GLU A 294 -22.77 1.56 8.73
C GLU A 294 -23.43 0.19 8.95
N ASN A 295 -22.89 -0.87 8.33
CA ASN A 295 -23.39 -2.23 8.48
C ASN A 295 -23.24 -2.76 9.92
N LEU A 296 -22.22 -2.32 10.64
CA LEU A 296 -21.98 -2.70 12.05
C LEU A 296 -22.69 -1.77 13.06
N GLY A 297 -23.37 -0.72 12.59
CA GLY A 297 -24.04 0.25 13.48
C GLY A 297 -23.09 1.15 14.25
N VAL A 298 -21.86 1.37 13.78
CA VAL A 298 -20.88 2.25 14.42
C VAL A 298 -21.23 3.70 14.14
N ALA A 299 -21.26 4.54 15.16
CA ALA A 299 -21.50 5.97 15.01
C ALA A 299 -20.28 6.69 14.40
N MET A 300 -20.43 7.28 13.21
CA MET A 300 -19.34 7.90 12.46
C MET A 300 -19.73 9.30 11.94
N PRO A 301 -20.14 10.25 12.80
CA PRO A 301 -20.66 11.55 12.35
C PRO A 301 -19.62 12.37 11.56
N HIS A 302 -18.34 12.28 11.90
CA HIS A 302 -17.28 13.05 11.24
C HIS A 302 -16.83 12.37 9.93
N LEU A 303 -16.69 11.05 9.90
CA LEU A 303 -16.38 10.31 8.69
C LEU A 303 -17.53 10.44 7.68
N SER A 304 -18.79 10.28 8.11
CA SER A 304 -19.97 10.43 7.26
C SER A 304 -20.13 11.84 6.68
N ALA A 305 -19.72 12.88 7.43
CA ALA A 305 -19.76 14.26 6.96
C ALA A 305 -18.84 14.54 5.75
N LEU A 306 -17.92 13.65 5.45
CA LEU A 306 -17.03 13.77 4.28
C LEU A 306 -17.67 13.22 3.00
N ARG A 307 -18.69 12.36 3.10
CA ARG A 307 -19.27 11.54 2.03
C ARG A 307 -19.52 12.31 0.74
N GLU A 308 -20.33 13.36 0.80
CA GLU A 308 -20.80 14.09 -0.38
C GLU A 308 -19.64 14.62 -1.25
N LYS A 309 -18.62 15.20 -0.61
CA LYS A 309 -17.47 15.74 -1.34
C LYS A 309 -16.52 14.64 -1.81
N VAL A 310 -16.38 13.54 -1.07
CA VAL A 310 -15.59 12.38 -1.50
C VAL A 310 -16.23 11.73 -2.73
N GLU A 311 -17.55 11.56 -2.76
CA GLU A 311 -18.28 11.03 -3.92
C GLU A 311 -18.06 11.89 -5.16
N ARG A 312 -18.17 13.22 -5.01
CA ARG A 312 -18.03 14.21 -6.09
C ARG A 312 -16.59 14.49 -6.49
N TYR A 313 -15.60 13.94 -5.79
CA TYR A 313 -14.20 14.14 -6.18
C TYR A 313 -13.97 13.60 -7.59
N PRO A 314 -13.39 14.40 -8.52
CA PRO A 314 -13.34 14.02 -9.94
C PRO A 314 -12.52 12.76 -10.16
N GLU A 315 -13.01 11.90 -11.02
CA GLU A 315 -12.25 10.79 -11.61
C GLU A 315 -11.56 11.34 -12.87
N VAL A 316 -10.24 11.25 -12.91
CA VAL A 316 -9.40 11.76 -14.02
C VAL A 316 -9.32 10.74 -15.16
#